data_390b35453b581aa20549a36328006d62
#
_entry.id   390b35453b581aa20549a36328006d62
#
_cell.length_a   1.000
_cell.length_b   1.000
_cell.length_c   1.000
_cell.angle_alpha   90.00
_cell.angle_beta   90.00
_cell.angle_gamma   90.00
#
_symmetry.space_group_name_H-M   'P 1'
#
loop_
_entity.id
_entity.type
_entity.pdbx_description
1 polymer ?
#
loop_
_entity_poly.entity_id
_entity_poly.type
_entity_poly.pdbx_seq_one_letter_code
_entity_poly.pdbx_strand_id
1 'polypeptide(L)'
;MDEEIRRKILALLDQHRIMTIATLRPDGWPQATTVGYANEGLTLYFLCGPDSQKAANLARDDRVSLTIDHDTPQVMEITGLSMAARAQVVVDPTEAEKALRLLMLKYPQQASIPLPMPTPADVRIFRVTPMVISVLDYSKGFGHTDLVTC
;
A
#
# COMPACT_ATOMS: atom_id res chain seq x y z
N MET A 1 -8.92 0.56 -18.36
CA MET A 1 -7.49 0.89 -18.09
C MET A 1 -6.65 0.37 -19.23
N ASP A 2 -5.75 1.21 -19.75
CA ASP A 2 -4.78 0.82 -20.77
C ASP A 2 -3.87 -0.30 -20.24
N GLU A 3 -3.64 -1.32 -21.05
CA GLU A 3 -2.85 -2.49 -20.68
C GLU A 3 -1.38 -2.14 -20.40
N GLU A 4 -0.81 -1.20 -21.12
CA GLU A 4 0.56 -0.75 -20.92
C GLU A 4 0.71 -0.05 -19.57
N ILE A 5 -0.22 0.82 -19.23
CA ILE A 5 -0.23 1.50 -17.93
C ILE A 5 -0.46 0.51 -16.80
N ARG A 6 -1.36 -0.45 -16.98
CA ARG A 6 -1.60 -1.50 -15.99
C ARG A 6 -0.33 -2.30 -15.70
N ARG A 7 0.40 -2.71 -16.74
CA ARG A 7 1.67 -3.43 -16.57
C ARG A 7 2.70 -2.61 -15.82
N LYS A 8 2.77 -1.30 -16.10
CA LYS A 8 3.68 -0.39 -15.42
C LYS A 8 3.33 -0.27 -13.93
N ILE A 9 2.05 -0.14 -13.61
CA ILE A 9 1.58 -0.08 -12.22
C ILE A 9 1.96 -1.38 -11.49
N LEU A 10 1.66 -2.54 -12.09
CA LEU A 10 1.97 -3.83 -11.47
C LEU A 10 3.47 -4.03 -11.28
N ALA A 11 4.29 -3.56 -12.23
CA ALA A 11 5.74 -3.64 -12.11
C ALA A 11 6.25 -2.78 -10.94
N LEU A 12 5.72 -1.57 -10.77
CA LEU A 12 6.08 -0.70 -9.65
C LEU A 12 5.65 -1.31 -8.32
N LEU A 13 4.46 -1.88 -8.24
CA LEU A 13 3.99 -2.58 -7.05
C LEU A 13 4.91 -3.75 -6.68
N ASP A 14 5.37 -4.48 -7.68
CA ASP A 14 6.21 -5.66 -7.49
C ASP A 14 7.64 -5.30 -7.08
N GLN A 15 8.16 -4.16 -7.56
CA GLN A 15 9.51 -3.70 -7.29
C GLN A 15 9.70 -3.14 -5.87
N HIS A 16 8.63 -2.75 -5.20
CA HIS A 16 8.68 -2.07 -3.91
C HIS A 16 8.01 -2.91 -2.82
N ARG A 17 8.31 -2.63 -1.56
CA ARG A 17 7.83 -3.37 -0.41
C ARG A 17 7.15 -2.50 0.64
N ILE A 18 7.41 -1.19 0.61
CA ILE A 18 6.85 -0.26 1.59
C ILE A 18 6.05 0.81 0.88
N MET A 19 5.06 1.31 1.59
CA MET A 19 4.29 2.47 1.14
C MET A 19 4.14 3.45 2.28
N THR A 20 4.00 4.72 1.94
CA THR A 20 3.55 5.73 2.90
C THR A 20 2.06 5.87 2.74
N ILE A 21 1.32 5.65 3.81
CA ILE A 21 -0.14 5.74 3.79
C ILE A 21 -0.61 6.81 4.76
N ALA A 22 -1.51 7.67 4.30
CA ALA A 22 -2.14 8.71 5.11
C ALA A 22 -3.56 8.32 5.44
N THR A 23 -3.89 8.36 6.73
CA THR A 23 -5.24 8.14 7.27
C THR A 23 -5.72 9.40 7.97
N LEU A 24 -7.02 9.55 8.15
CA LEU A 24 -7.62 10.74 8.73
C LEU A 24 -7.85 10.58 10.23
N ARG A 25 -7.22 11.45 11.01
CA ARG A 25 -7.41 11.54 12.46
C ARG A 25 -8.80 12.11 12.78
N PRO A 26 -9.29 11.92 14.02
CA PRO A 26 -10.56 12.51 14.44
C PRO A 26 -10.61 14.05 14.32
N ASP A 27 -9.46 14.72 14.43
CA ASP A 27 -9.36 16.17 14.29
C ASP A 27 -9.30 16.64 12.84
N GLY A 28 -9.37 15.70 11.87
CA GLY A 28 -9.31 16.00 10.44
C GLY A 28 -7.91 16.07 9.87
N TRP A 29 -6.85 16.02 10.69
CA TRP A 29 -5.48 16.02 10.19
C TRP A 29 -5.14 14.68 9.56
N PRO A 30 -4.57 14.66 8.36
CA PRO A 30 -4.01 13.43 7.79
C PRO A 30 -2.74 13.03 8.54
N GLN A 31 -2.60 11.75 8.81
CA GLN A 31 -1.43 11.17 9.46
C GLN A 31 -0.78 10.19 8.50
N ALA A 32 0.43 10.49 8.06
CA ALA A 32 1.19 9.67 7.13
C ALA A 32 2.18 8.79 7.89
N THR A 33 2.16 7.49 7.61
CA THR A 33 3.07 6.51 8.22
C THR A 33 3.54 5.53 7.17
N THR A 34 4.68 4.88 7.42
CA THR A 34 5.23 3.86 6.53
C THR A 34 4.80 2.48 6.99
N VAL A 35 4.34 1.67 6.06
CA VAL A 35 3.97 0.27 6.31
C VAL A 35 4.51 -0.61 5.19
N GLY A 36 4.72 -1.90 5.50
CA GLY A 36 4.93 -2.91 4.48
C GLY A 36 3.61 -3.23 3.78
N TYR A 37 3.67 -3.57 2.50
CA TYR A 37 2.48 -3.97 1.76
C TYR A 37 2.77 -5.18 0.88
N ALA A 38 1.71 -5.86 0.49
CA ALA A 38 1.72 -6.82 -0.60
C ALA A 38 0.50 -6.55 -1.48
N ASN A 39 0.49 -7.13 -2.67
CA ASN A 39 -0.63 -6.93 -3.59
C ASN A 39 -0.99 -8.23 -4.30
N GLU A 40 -2.25 -8.31 -4.69
CA GLU A 40 -2.75 -9.28 -5.65
C GLU A 40 -3.47 -8.47 -6.73
N GLY A 41 -2.89 -8.41 -7.93
CA GLY A 41 -3.35 -7.44 -8.92
C GLY A 41 -3.24 -6.03 -8.36
N LEU A 42 -4.29 -5.25 -8.48
CA LEU A 42 -4.34 -3.87 -7.98
C LEU A 42 -4.84 -3.76 -6.53
N THR A 43 -5.21 -4.87 -5.92
CA THR A 43 -5.62 -4.87 -4.51
C THR A 43 -4.39 -4.97 -3.63
N LEU A 44 -4.23 -4.06 -2.69
CA LEU A 44 -3.12 -4.05 -1.76
C LEU A 44 -3.58 -4.52 -0.38
N TYR A 45 -2.63 -5.05 0.39
CA TYR A 45 -2.85 -5.48 1.77
C TYR A 45 -1.75 -4.93 2.66
N PHE A 46 -2.13 -4.46 3.82
CA PHE A 46 -1.18 -4.15 4.89
C PHE A 46 -1.78 -4.53 6.24
N LEU A 47 -0.93 -4.54 7.26
CA LEU A 47 -1.39 -4.83 8.61
C LEU A 47 -0.87 -3.79 9.60
N CYS A 48 -1.59 -3.66 10.71
CA CYS A 48 -1.18 -2.81 11.82
C CYS A 48 -1.71 -3.39 13.13
N GLY A 49 -1.23 -2.89 14.25
CA GLY A 49 -1.73 -3.28 15.55
C GLY A 49 -3.21 -2.91 15.72
N PRO A 50 -4.01 -3.76 16.39
CA PRO A 50 -5.44 -3.50 16.56
C PRO A 50 -5.73 -2.23 17.39
N ASP A 51 -4.78 -1.83 18.24
CA ASP A 51 -4.92 -0.65 19.09
C ASP A 51 -4.15 0.57 18.56
N SER A 52 -3.67 0.51 17.31
CA SER A 52 -2.94 1.62 16.70
C SER A 52 -3.88 2.78 16.35
N GLN A 53 -3.29 3.99 16.25
CA GLN A 53 -4.05 5.17 15.80
C GLN A 53 -4.58 4.94 14.37
N LYS A 54 -3.80 4.26 13.53
CA LYS A 54 -4.20 3.95 12.16
C LYS A 54 -5.46 3.08 12.13
N ALA A 55 -5.52 2.04 12.98
CA ALA A 55 -6.70 1.18 13.05
C ALA A 55 -7.93 1.98 13.50
N ALA A 56 -7.78 2.85 14.49
CA ALA A 56 -8.87 3.71 14.96
C ALA A 56 -9.32 4.70 13.89
N ASN A 57 -8.37 5.30 13.16
CA ASN A 57 -8.68 6.21 12.06
C ASN A 57 -9.50 5.50 10.98
N LEU A 58 -9.09 4.30 10.58
CA LEU A 58 -9.72 3.54 9.50
C LEU A 58 -11.09 2.96 9.91
N ALA A 59 -11.29 2.70 11.18
CA ALA A 59 -12.62 2.28 11.68
C ALA A 59 -13.66 3.37 11.50
N ARG A 60 -13.23 4.64 11.51
CA ARG A 60 -14.11 5.80 11.37
C ARG A 60 -14.23 6.29 9.92
N ASP A 61 -13.12 6.27 9.18
CA ASP A 61 -13.07 6.78 7.81
C ASP A 61 -12.09 5.92 7.01
N ASP A 62 -12.60 5.23 6.00
CA ASP A 62 -11.82 4.28 5.21
C ASP A 62 -11.03 4.92 4.05
N ARG A 63 -11.17 6.23 3.86
CA ARG A 63 -10.44 6.95 2.80
C ARG A 63 -8.98 7.10 3.17
N VAL A 64 -8.10 6.78 2.23
CA VAL A 64 -6.65 6.88 2.40
C VAL A 64 -6.03 7.50 1.17
N SER A 65 -4.87 8.10 1.36
CA SER A 65 -3.93 8.43 0.28
C SER A 65 -2.64 7.68 0.55
N LEU A 66 -1.98 7.23 -0.51
CA LEU A 66 -0.72 6.52 -0.34
C LEU A 66 0.23 6.82 -1.48
N THR A 67 1.51 6.65 -1.20
CA THR A 67 2.57 6.70 -2.21
C THR A 67 3.46 5.49 -2.10
N ILE A 68 3.94 5.04 -3.26
CA ILE A 68 4.93 3.96 -3.38
C ILE A 68 6.02 4.47 -4.29
N ASP A 69 7.23 4.61 -3.75
CA ASP A 69 8.37 5.16 -4.47
C ASP A 69 9.67 4.67 -3.84
N HIS A 70 10.77 5.12 -4.37
CA HIS A 70 12.11 4.90 -3.81
C HIS A 70 12.93 6.16 -3.96
N ASP A 71 13.97 6.27 -3.14
CA ASP A 71 14.90 7.38 -3.21
C ASP A 71 15.72 7.31 -4.49
N THR A 72 15.97 8.45 -5.12
CA THR A 72 16.84 8.57 -6.28
C THR A 72 17.57 9.91 -6.22
N PRO A 73 18.89 9.94 -6.56
CA PRO A 73 19.65 11.19 -6.58
C PRO A 73 19.36 12.06 -7.81
N GLN A 74 18.66 11.50 -8.82
CA GLN A 74 18.37 12.19 -10.08
C GLN A 74 16.89 12.51 -10.15
N VAL A 75 16.54 13.81 -10.11
CA VAL A 75 15.12 14.23 -10.12
C VAL A 75 14.37 13.71 -11.33
N MET A 76 15.01 13.62 -12.51
CA MET A 76 14.38 13.14 -13.73
C MET A 76 14.21 11.61 -13.76
N GLU A 77 14.69 10.90 -12.74
CA GLU A 77 14.51 9.45 -12.60
C GLU A 77 13.42 9.10 -11.58
N ILE A 78 12.74 10.10 -11.02
CA ILE A 78 11.65 9.86 -10.08
C ILE A 78 10.54 9.07 -10.78
N THR A 79 10.21 7.90 -10.22
CA THR A 79 9.08 7.09 -10.63
C THR A 79 8.34 6.65 -9.38
N GLY A 80 7.06 6.41 -9.50
CA GLY A 80 6.28 5.92 -8.37
C GLY A 80 4.79 5.99 -8.61
N LEU A 81 4.07 5.65 -7.58
CA LEU A 81 2.61 5.63 -7.58
C LEU A 81 2.09 6.54 -6.47
N SER A 82 1.02 7.25 -6.77
CA SER A 82 0.22 7.95 -5.78
C SER A 82 -1.23 7.52 -5.97
N MET A 83 -1.92 7.18 -4.89
CA MET A 83 -3.26 6.63 -4.97
C MET A 83 -4.21 7.29 -3.98
N ALA A 84 -5.43 7.53 -4.43
CA ALA A 84 -6.58 7.67 -3.56
C ALA A 84 -7.26 6.29 -3.49
N ALA A 85 -7.55 5.82 -2.29
CA ALA A 85 -8.04 4.47 -2.11
C ALA A 85 -8.96 4.37 -0.88
N ARG A 86 -9.60 3.20 -0.72
CA ARG A 86 -10.32 2.85 0.49
C ARG A 86 -9.63 1.66 1.15
N ALA A 87 -9.43 1.76 2.46
CA ALA A 87 -8.79 0.71 3.26
C ALA A 87 -9.83 0.14 4.22
N GLN A 88 -10.21 -1.10 4.01
CA GLN A 88 -11.27 -1.77 4.76
C GLN A 88 -10.71 -3.01 5.47
N VAL A 89 -11.15 -3.24 6.70
CA VAL A 89 -10.67 -4.39 7.48
C VAL A 89 -11.09 -5.69 6.79
N VAL A 90 -10.15 -6.63 6.73
CA VAL A 90 -10.41 -7.98 6.21
C VAL A 90 -11.00 -8.80 7.34
N VAL A 91 -12.23 -9.30 7.15
CA VAL A 91 -12.94 -10.11 8.13
C VAL A 91 -13.00 -11.60 7.75
N ASP A 92 -12.88 -11.93 6.47
CA ASP A 92 -12.89 -13.30 6.01
C ASP A 92 -11.57 -13.99 6.37
N PRO A 93 -11.58 -15.12 7.14
CA PRO A 93 -10.37 -15.82 7.52
C PRO A 93 -9.52 -16.29 6.34
N THR A 94 -10.14 -16.71 5.24
CA THR A 94 -9.44 -17.16 4.03
C THR A 94 -8.68 -16.01 3.39
N GLU A 95 -9.31 -14.84 3.29
CA GLU A 95 -8.64 -13.64 2.76
C GLU A 95 -7.53 -13.18 3.70
N ALA A 96 -7.74 -13.23 5.00
CA ALA A 96 -6.72 -12.86 5.98
C ALA A 96 -5.47 -13.73 5.86
N GLU A 97 -5.64 -15.03 5.72
CA GLU A 97 -4.51 -15.96 5.52
C GLU A 97 -3.79 -15.69 4.21
N LYS A 98 -4.53 -15.42 3.14
CA LYS A 98 -3.96 -15.06 1.84
C LYS A 98 -3.11 -13.78 1.96
N ALA A 99 -3.63 -12.76 2.61
CA ALA A 99 -2.93 -11.49 2.79
C ALA A 99 -1.62 -11.67 3.56
N LEU A 100 -1.65 -12.45 4.66
CA LEU A 100 -0.44 -12.74 5.43
C LEU A 100 0.58 -13.51 4.59
N ARG A 101 0.15 -14.48 3.81
CA ARG A 101 1.04 -15.26 2.93
C ARG A 101 1.70 -14.34 1.88
N LEU A 102 0.94 -13.45 1.27
CA LEU A 102 1.47 -12.50 0.30
C LEU A 102 2.50 -11.56 0.93
N LEU A 103 2.24 -11.08 2.15
CA LEU A 103 3.19 -10.25 2.88
C LEU A 103 4.47 -11.01 3.22
N MET A 104 4.38 -12.28 3.62
CA MET A 104 5.55 -13.12 3.88
C MET A 104 6.39 -13.34 2.63
N LEU A 105 5.76 -13.49 1.45
CA LEU A 105 6.49 -13.63 0.18
C LEU A 105 7.26 -12.36 -0.19
N LYS A 106 6.77 -11.19 0.22
CA LYS A 106 7.49 -9.92 0.02
C LYS A 106 8.73 -9.80 0.92
N TYR A 107 8.75 -10.50 2.04
CA TYR A 107 9.82 -10.41 3.06
C TYR A 107 10.35 -11.80 3.40
N PRO A 108 10.96 -12.51 2.43
CA PRO A 108 11.36 -13.91 2.64
C PRO A 108 12.42 -14.10 3.73
N GLN A 109 13.26 -13.07 4.00
CA GLN A 109 14.24 -13.15 5.07
C GLN A 109 13.62 -13.19 6.48
N GLN A 110 12.35 -12.83 6.62
CA GLN A 110 11.67 -12.92 7.91
C GLN A 110 11.66 -14.35 8.45
N ALA A 111 11.64 -15.36 7.59
CA ALA A 111 11.66 -16.77 7.99
C ALA A 111 12.97 -17.17 8.71
N SER A 112 14.07 -16.43 8.49
CA SER A 112 15.37 -16.70 9.13
C SER A 112 15.58 -15.93 10.44
N ILE A 113 14.64 -15.03 10.80
CA ILE A 113 14.71 -14.23 12.01
C ILE A 113 13.96 -14.97 13.11
N PRO A 114 14.50 -15.05 14.37
CA PRO A 114 13.84 -15.81 15.44
C PRO A 114 12.57 -15.16 16.01
N LEU A 115 12.11 -14.04 15.45
CA LEU A 115 10.87 -13.39 15.85
C LEU A 115 9.70 -14.03 15.11
N PRO A 116 8.62 -14.42 15.79
CA PRO A 116 7.47 -15.00 15.13
C PRO A 116 6.74 -13.95 14.26
N MET A 117 6.23 -14.39 13.11
CA MET A 117 5.31 -13.56 12.32
C MET A 117 3.98 -13.42 13.07
N PRO A 118 3.33 -12.26 12.98
CA PRO A 118 2.03 -12.08 13.60
C PRO A 118 0.99 -13.03 12.98
N THR A 119 0.07 -13.49 13.80
CA THR A 119 -1.09 -14.26 13.33
C THR A 119 -2.26 -13.33 13.04
N PRO A 120 -3.29 -13.77 12.29
CA PRO A 120 -4.47 -12.95 12.04
C PRO A 120 -5.15 -12.41 13.31
N ALA A 121 -5.01 -13.12 14.44
CA ALA A 121 -5.58 -12.70 15.72
C ALA A 121 -4.81 -11.54 16.37
N ASP A 122 -3.52 -11.38 16.03
CA ASP A 122 -2.63 -10.40 16.67
C ASP A 122 -2.64 -9.05 15.98
N VAL A 123 -3.21 -8.95 14.78
CA VAL A 123 -3.14 -7.76 13.93
C VAL A 123 -4.49 -7.47 13.29
N ARG A 124 -4.64 -6.24 12.81
CA ARG A 124 -5.68 -5.87 11.86
C ARG A 124 -5.09 -5.90 10.46
N ILE A 125 -5.75 -6.61 9.58
CA ILE A 125 -5.36 -6.67 8.15
C ILE A 125 -6.34 -5.81 7.38
N PHE A 126 -5.81 -4.98 6.50
CA PHE A 126 -6.61 -4.08 5.66
C PHE A 126 -6.43 -4.41 4.20
N ARG A 127 -7.55 -4.44 3.48
CA ARG A 127 -7.59 -4.49 2.03
C ARG A 127 -7.70 -3.07 1.51
N VAL A 128 -6.77 -2.69 0.65
CA VAL A 128 -6.74 -1.36 0.03
C VAL A 128 -7.19 -1.48 -1.41
N THR A 129 -8.29 -0.81 -1.73
CA THR A 129 -8.87 -0.80 -3.07
C THR A 129 -8.64 0.56 -3.69
N PRO A 130 -7.76 0.65 -4.72
CA PRO A 130 -7.49 1.91 -5.39
C PRO A 130 -8.74 2.46 -6.10
N MET A 131 -8.93 3.77 -5.99
CA MET A 131 -9.97 4.50 -6.71
C MET A 131 -9.39 5.31 -7.85
N VAL A 132 -8.25 5.98 -7.60
CA VAL A 132 -7.51 6.74 -8.58
C VAL A 132 -6.03 6.45 -8.38
N ILE A 133 -5.32 6.18 -9.46
CA ILE A 133 -3.87 5.94 -9.44
C ILE A 133 -3.19 6.97 -10.32
N SER A 134 -2.22 7.69 -9.75
CA SER A 134 -1.31 8.56 -10.49
C SER A 134 0.00 7.81 -10.67
N VAL A 135 0.43 7.64 -11.92
CA VAL A 135 1.69 7.00 -12.27
C VAL A 135 2.69 8.10 -12.59
N LEU A 136 3.66 8.28 -11.71
CA LEU A 136 4.71 9.30 -11.87
C LEU A 136 5.87 8.71 -12.64
N ASP A 137 6.33 9.43 -13.67
CA ASP A 137 7.51 9.05 -14.46
C ASP A 137 8.17 10.30 -15.01
N TYR A 138 9.13 10.84 -14.25
CA TYR A 138 9.81 12.07 -14.61
C TYR A 138 10.79 11.88 -15.77
N SER A 139 11.10 10.63 -16.17
CA SER A 139 11.91 10.39 -17.37
C SER A 139 11.18 10.83 -18.66
N LYS A 140 9.86 10.94 -18.62
CA LYS A 140 9.04 11.44 -19.72
C LYS A 140 8.86 12.96 -19.69
N GLY A 141 9.43 13.63 -18.67
CA GLY A 141 9.34 15.07 -18.47
C GLY A 141 9.18 15.38 -16.98
N PHE A 142 9.65 16.55 -16.57
CA PHE A 142 9.56 16.96 -15.16
C PHE A 142 8.10 16.98 -14.71
N GLY A 143 7.79 16.22 -13.66
CA GLY A 143 6.43 16.14 -13.11
C GLY A 143 5.46 15.32 -13.95
N HIS A 144 5.92 14.58 -14.96
CA HIS A 144 5.01 13.80 -15.81
C HIS A 144 4.22 12.80 -14.98
N THR A 145 2.90 12.82 -15.17
CA THR A 145 1.97 11.97 -14.42
C THR A 145 0.87 11.49 -15.35
N ASP A 146 0.63 10.18 -15.34
CA ASP A 146 -0.53 9.59 -16.00
C ASP A 146 -1.57 9.23 -14.95
N LEU A 147 -2.80 9.67 -15.16
CA LEU A 147 -3.89 9.48 -14.21
C LEU A 147 -4.81 8.35 -14.68
N VAL A 148 -5.10 7.42 -13.78
CA VAL A 148 -5.97 6.28 -14.05
C VAL A 148 -7.09 6.25 -13.02
N THR A 149 -8.34 6.21 -13.51
CA THR A 149 -9.52 5.98 -12.67
C THR A 149 -9.86 4.50 -12.68
N CYS A 150 -9.98 3.92 -11.50
CA CYS A 150 -10.28 2.48 -11.36
C CYS A 150 -11.77 2.19 -11.29
#